data_e2b14ab38a89e2addb32c34ed3a0163b
#
_entry.id   e2b14ab38a89e2addb32c34ed3a0163b
#
_cell.length_a   1.000
_cell.length_b   1.000
_cell.length_c   1.000
_cell.angle_alpha   90.00
_cell.angle_beta   90.00
_cell.angle_gamma   90.00
#
_symmetry.space_group_name_H-M   'P 1'
#
loop_
_entity.id
_entity.type
_entity.pdbx_description
1 polymer ?
#
loop_
_entity_poly.entity_id
_entity_poly.type
_entity_poly.pdbx_seq_one_letter_code
_entity_poly.pdbx_strand_id
1 'polypeptide(L)'
;MEKDTLVLPSLSPVGDKPISVMIDDRCTSADGGVLLFQDVERRLNLANRLAACLHDPRQPGKITHALDDILRFRMLAIVAGYPDGNDCDVLRDDPAFKMALDRPPVSGPALCSQPTVSRIENLARRTELYRMAEAMLDLYCDSFPVVPHHLTLDLDESFDRVHGEQELRKFNAYYDDWGFLPIHIFDTSGRLVLSVLREAATPSGREILTLVKRVVNHIRERFPRVRIRLRGDSHYACPEVMSWCEATGLEYIFGLSGNATLAARVQALEARTGARYAARCAAEPPKFKLRRYKDFQGGAKSWNCTRRIIARVEAGPDGVDTRYIVTNLTDRRAQGLYERKYCQRGRMENRECPA
;
A
#
# COMPACT_ATOMS: atom_id res chain seq x y z
N MET A 1 -18.75 -38.72 -28.02
CA MET A 1 -18.78 -37.80 -26.89
C MET A 1 -18.64 -36.38 -27.50
N GLU A 2 -19.71 -35.61 -27.52
CA GLU A 2 -19.62 -34.21 -27.84
C GLU A 2 -18.71 -33.53 -26.81
N LYS A 3 -17.67 -32.89 -27.29
CA LYS A 3 -16.75 -32.13 -26.41
C LYS A 3 -17.50 -30.85 -26.01
N ASP A 4 -17.92 -30.77 -24.77
CA ASP A 4 -18.51 -29.55 -24.20
C ASP A 4 -17.49 -28.40 -24.26
N THR A 5 -17.59 -27.60 -25.29
CA THR A 5 -16.76 -26.40 -25.46
C THR A 5 -17.49 -25.22 -24.83
N LEU A 6 -17.01 -24.76 -23.70
CA LEU A 6 -17.52 -23.55 -23.01
C LEU A 6 -16.84 -22.32 -23.57
N VAL A 7 -17.61 -21.43 -24.19
CA VAL A 7 -17.15 -20.07 -24.52
C VAL A 7 -17.24 -19.22 -23.27
N LEU A 8 -16.16 -18.57 -22.88
CA LEU A 8 -16.12 -17.66 -21.73
C LEU A 8 -16.44 -16.21 -22.23
N PRO A 9 -17.69 -15.76 -22.12
CA PRO A 9 -18.16 -14.54 -22.76
C PRO A 9 -17.59 -13.24 -22.14
N SER A 10 -16.89 -13.33 -21.04
CA SER A 10 -16.38 -12.16 -20.29
C SER A 10 -14.89 -11.92 -20.51
N LEU A 11 -14.18 -12.76 -21.25
CA LEU A 11 -12.75 -12.61 -21.48
C LEU A 11 -12.47 -11.93 -22.81
N SER A 12 -11.49 -11.06 -22.82
CA SER A 12 -11.02 -10.40 -24.04
C SER A 12 -10.46 -11.42 -25.03
N PRO A 13 -10.77 -11.28 -26.35
CA PRO A 13 -10.26 -12.17 -27.35
C PRO A 13 -8.74 -12.10 -27.49
N VAL A 14 -8.13 -13.18 -27.94
CA VAL A 14 -6.70 -13.27 -28.29
C VAL A 14 -6.56 -13.21 -29.80
N GLY A 15 -5.90 -12.15 -30.32
CA GLY A 15 -5.79 -11.95 -31.78
C GLY A 15 -7.13 -12.05 -32.50
N ASP A 16 -8.16 -11.35 -32.00
CA ASP A 16 -9.55 -11.33 -32.50
C ASP A 16 -10.30 -12.67 -32.40
N LYS A 17 -9.76 -13.70 -31.78
CA LYS A 17 -10.41 -14.99 -31.58
C LYS A 17 -10.98 -15.12 -30.17
N PRO A 18 -12.26 -15.54 -30.04
CA PRO A 18 -12.86 -15.74 -28.71
C PRO A 18 -12.14 -16.88 -27.97
N ILE A 19 -12.05 -16.76 -26.65
CA ILE A 19 -11.49 -17.80 -25.79
C ILE A 19 -12.57 -18.83 -25.49
N SER A 20 -12.25 -20.08 -25.74
CA SER A 20 -13.08 -21.22 -25.36
C SER A 20 -12.28 -22.16 -24.47
N VAL A 21 -12.96 -22.75 -23.50
CA VAL A 21 -12.38 -23.75 -22.59
C VAL A 21 -12.87 -25.12 -22.99
N MET A 22 -11.95 -26.05 -23.15
CA MET A 22 -12.23 -27.44 -23.42
C MET A 22 -11.30 -28.30 -22.54
N ILE A 23 -11.83 -29.32 -21.92
CA ILE A 23 -11.00 -30.33 -21.21
C ILE A 23 -10.41 -31.25 -22.25
N ASP A 24 -9.11 -31.10 -22.50
CA ASP A 24 -8.33 -31.91 -23.45
C ASP A 24 -6.97 -32.22 -22.83
N ASP A 25 -6.50 -33.43 -22.92
CA ASP A 25 -5.25 -33.92 -22.31
C ASP A 25 -3.96 -33.35 -22.96
N ARG A 26 -4.07 -32.47 -23.93
CA ARG A 26 -2.94 -32.11 -24.78
C ARG A 26 -2.15 -30.86 -24.37
N CYS A 27 -2.80 -29.86 -23.80
CA CYS A 27 -2.15 -28.60 -23.42
C CYS A 27 -3.00 -27.90 -22.38
N THR A 28 -2.74 -28.21 -21.12
CA THR A 28 -3.51 -27.69 -19.98
C THR A 28 -2.73 -26.64 -19.23
N SER A 29 -3.43 -25.72 -18.59
CA SER A 29 -2.89 -24.77 -17.63
C SER A 29 -3.70 -24.84 -16.35
N ALA A 30 -3.02 -24.77 -15.20
CA ALA A 30 -3.64 -24.58 -13.89
C ALA A 30 -4.03 -23.10 -13.67
N ASP A 31 -3.49 -22.18 -14.47
CA ASP A 31 -3.49 -20.74 -14.24
C ASP A 31 -4.49 -19.97 -15.12
N GLY A 32 -5.60 -20.60 -15.49
CA GLY A 32 -6.63 -19.94 -16.32
C GLY A 32 -7.15 -18.59 -15.77
N GLY A 33 -7.05 -18.38 -14.46
CA GLY A 33 -7.37 -17.11 -13.80
C GLY A 33 -6.50 -15.93 -14.24
N VAL A 34 -5.32 -16.16 -14.80
CA VAL A 34 -4.43 -15.10 -15.30
C VAL A 34 -5.09 -14.27 -16.43
N LEU A 35 -6.05 -14.85 -17.16
CA LEU A 35 -6.78 -14.14 -18.19
C LEU A 35 -7.70 -13.03 -17.64
N LEU A 36 -8.19 -13.18 -16.41
CA LEU A 36 -8.94 -12.11 -15.73
C LEU A 36 -8.00 -10.97 -15.32
N PHE A 37 -6.79 -11.29 -14.86
CA PHE A 37 -5.78 -10.28 -14.53
C PHE A 37 -5.29 -9.56 -15.78
N GLN A 38 -5.19 -10.23 -16.92
CA GLN A 38 -4.91 -9.60 -18.20
C GLN A 38 -5.95 -8.53 -18.56
N ASP A 39 -7.24 -8.80 -18.36
CA ASP A 39 -8.29 -7.82 -18.63
C ASP A 39 -8.20 -6.59 -17.72
N VAL A 40 -7.82 -6.79 -16.46
CA VAL A 40 -7.53 -5.69 -15.53
C VAL A 40 -6.32 -4.91 -15.99
N GLU A 41 -5.23 -5.58 -16.35
CA GLU A 41 -3.99 -4.95 -16.83
C GLU A 41 -4.23 -4.13 -18.10
N ARG A 42 -4.99 -4.64 -19.08
CA ARG A 42 -5.36 -3.92 -20.30
C ARG A 42 -6.10 -2.62 -20.00
N ARG A 43 -7.00 -2.61 -19.01
CA ARG A 43 -7.73 -1.39 -18.60
C ARG A 43 -6.81 -0.40 -17.90
N LEU A 44 -5.91 -0.86 -17.05
CA LEU A 44 -4.95 -0.03 -16.33
C LEU A 44 -3.80 0.43 -17.22
N ASN A 45 -3.45 -0.37 -18.23
CA ASN A 45 -2.31 -0.18 -19.12
C ASN A 45 -0.99 0.00 -18.35
N LEU A 46 -0.84 -0.74 -17.23
CA LEU A 46 0.24 -0.54 -16.28
C LEU A 46 1.59 -0.94 -16.85
N ALA A 47 1.68 -2.09 -17.54
CA ALA A 47 2.93 -2.55 -18.13
C ALA A 47 3.51 -1.53 -19.12
N ASN A 48 2.67 -0.95 -20.00
CA ASN A 48 3.11 0.08 -20.94
C ASN A 48 3.54 1.37 -20.23
N ARG A 49 2.79 1.80 -19.20
CA ARG A 49 3.16 2.98 -18.39
C ARG A 49 4.51 2.82 -17.73
N LEU A 50 4.78 1.65 -17.13
CA LEU A 50 6.07 1.36 -16.49
C LEU A 50 7.19 1.19 -17.51
N ALA A 51 6.95 0.50 -18.63
CA ALA A 51 7.93 0.35 -19.70
C ALA A 51 8.38 1.70 -20.28
N ALA A 52 7.44 2.65 -20.45
CA ALA A 52 7.75 4.00 -20.92
C ALA A 52 8.68 4.80 -19.98
N CYS A 53 8.77 4.40 -18.71
CA CYS A 53 9.67 5.02 -17.74
C CYS A 53 11.13 4.55 -17.89
N LEU A 54 11.36 3.41 -18.53
CA LEU A 54 12.64 2.75 -18.63
C LEU A 54 13.33 3.06 -19.96
N HIS A 55 14.64 3.18 -19.93
CA HIS A 55 15.47 3.20 -21.14
C HIS A 55 15.89 1.78 -21.49
N ASP A 56 15.49 1.31 -22.66
CA ASP A 56 15.93 0.00 -23.16
C ASP A 56 17.31 0.13 -23.86
N PRO A 57 18.39 -0.36 -23.27
CA PRO A 57 19.73 -0.28 -23.87
C PRO A 57 19.97 -1.35 -24.94
N ARG A 58 19.00 -2.26 -25.17
CA ARG A 58 19.15 -3.37 -26.10
C ARG A 58 19.13 -2.87 -27.54
N GLN A 59 19.89 -3.53 -28.42
CA GLN A 59 19.92 -3.22 -29.84
C GLN A 59 18.57 -3.55 -30.48
N PRO A 60 17.86 -2.58 -31.13
CA PRO A 60 16.50 -2.79 -31.63
C PRO A 60 16.29 -4.04 -32.48
N GLY A 61 17.24 -4.34 -33.39
CA GLY A 61 17.14 -5.52 -34.26
C GLY A 61 17.37 -6.88 -33.58
N LYS A 62 17.69 -6.90 -32.26
CA LYS A 62 17.91 -8.11 -31.46
C LYS A 62 16.91 -8.27 -30.33
N ILE A 63 15.90 -7.40 -30.28
CA ILE A 63 14.85 -7.48 -29.27
C ILE A 63 13.85 -8.54 -29.69
N THR A 64 13.78 -9.65 -28.96
CA THR A 64 12.78 -10.71 -29.15
C THR A 64 11.49 -10.42 -28.36
N HIS A 65 11.61 -9.83 -27.16
CA HIS A 65 10.51 -9.48 -26.29
C HIS A 65 10.59 -8.00 -25.93
N ALA A 66 9.50 -7.26 -26.16
CA ALA A 66 9.40 -5.84 -25.81
C ALA A 66 9.42 -5.65 -24.28
N LEU A 67 9.77 -4.46 -23.79
CA LEU A 67 9.82 -4.18 -22.35
C LEU A 67 8.46 -4.35 -21.68
N ASP A 68 7.41 -3.85 -22.32
CA ASP A 68 6.04 -3.95 -21.81
C ASP A 68 5.57 -5.41 -21.73
N ASP A 69 5.93 -6.27 -22.70
CA ASP A 69 5.64 -7.71 -22.66
C ASP A 69 6.34 -8.39 -21.50
N ILE A 70 7.62 -8.07 -21.25
CA ILE A 70 8.39 -8.64 -20.14
C ILE A 70 7.80 -8.22 -18.80
N LEU A 71 7.47 -6.93 -18.64
CA LEU A 71 6.87 -6.41 -17.42
C LEU A 71 5.46 -6.99 -17.21
N ARG A 72 4.64 -7.08 -18.25
CA ARG A 72 3.30 -7.69 -18.20
C ARG A 72 3.37 -9.14 -17.76
N PHE A 73 4.25 -9.92 -18.39
CA PHE A 73 4.45 -11.32 -18.01
C PHE A 73 4.86 -11.44 -16.54
N ARG A 74 5.83 -10.67 -16.10
CA ARG A 74 6.31 -10.70 -14.71
C ARG A 74 5.24 -10.31 -13.71
N MET A 75 4.48 -9.25 -13.98
CA MET A 75 3.37 -8.82 -13.11
C MET A 75 2.28 -9.90 -13.04
N LEU A 76 1.91 -10.49 -14.16
CA LEU A 76 0.92 -11.55 -14.20
C LEU A 76 1.40 -12.82 -13.47
N ALA A 77 2.69 -13.16 -13.56
CA ALA A 77 3.28 -14.26 -12.78
C ALA A 77 3.16 -14.01 -11.27
N ILE A 78 3.55 -12.82 -10.80
CA ILE A 78 3.45 -12.46 -9.37
C ILE A 78 1.99 -12.53 -8.87
N VAL A 79 1.04 -11.98 -9.62
CA VAL A 79 -0.38 -11.99 -9.24
C VAL A 79 -0.97 -13.40 -9.27
N ALA A 80 -0.48 -14.28 -10.15
CA ALA A 80 -0.86 -15.69 -10.19
C ALA A 80 -0.25 -16.55 -9.07
N GLY A 81 0.62 -15.95 -8.22
CA GLY A 81 1.22 -16.64 -7.08
C GLY A 81 2.65 -17.14 -7.32
N TYR A 82 3.30 -16.69 -8.38
CA TYR A 82 4.69 -17.01 -8.73
C TYR A 82 5.62 -15.82 -8.48
N PRO A 83 6.00 -15.56 -7.22
CA PRO A 83 6.84 -14.41 -6.88
C PRO A 83 8.30 -14.58 -7.30
N ASP A 84 8.78 -15.81 -7.51
CA ASP A 84 10.16 -16.07 -7.96
C ASP A 84 10.28 -15.87 -9.47
N GLY A 85 11.34 -15.17 -9.88
CA GLY A 85 11.69 -15.02 -11.30
C GLY A 85 12.02 -16.35 -12.00
N ASN A 86 12.48 -17.37 -11.26
CA ASN A 86 12.78 -18.70 -11.80
C ASN A 86 11.55 -19.39 -12.37
N ASP A 87 10.37 -19.14 -11.82
CA ASP A 87 9.11 -19.70 -12.32
C ASP A 87 8.82 -19.30 -13.78
N CYS A 88 9.37 -18.16 -14.22
CA CYS A 88 9.22 -17.69 -15.58
C CYS A 88 9.75 -18.70 -16.63
N ASP A 89 10.74 -19.54 -16.31
CA ASP A 89 11.25 -20.55 -17.24
C ASP A 89 10.28 -21.70 -17.50
N VAL A 90 9.38 -21.97 -16.55
CA VAL A 90 8.28 -22.94 -16.71
C VAL A 90 7.06 -22.24 -17.35
N LEU A 91 6.69 -21.07 -16.82
CA LEU A 91 5.49 -20.33 -17.25
C LEU A 91 5.58 -19.78 -18.67
N ARG A 92 6.78 -19.61 -19.23
CA ARG A 92 6.98 -19.07 -20.58
C ARG A 92 6.32 -19.89 -21.68
N ASP A 93 6.08 -21.17 -21.44
CA ASP A 93 5.45 -22.09 -22.37
C ASP A 93 3.99 -22.43 -22.00
N ASP A 94 3.52 -21.94 -20.84
CA ASP A 94 2.16 -22.15 -20.38
C ASP A 94 1.13 -21.52 -21.32
N PRO A 95 0.07 -22.24 -21.74
CA PRO A 95 -0.91 -21.75 -22.67
C PRO A 95 -1.72 -20.55 -22.17
N ALA A 96 -2.06 -20.47 -20.88
CA ALA A 96 -2.82 -19.34 -20.34
C ALA A 96 -1.97 -18.07 -20.28
N PHE A 97 -0.70 -18.17 -19.87
CA PHE A 97 0.22 -17.02 -19.91
C PHE A 97 0.52 -16.56 -21.35
N LYS A 98 0.65 -17.48 -22.31
CA LYS A 98 0.78 -17.10 -23.74
C LYS A 98 -0.45 -16.33 -24.22
N MET A 99 -1.65 -16.81 -23.91
CA MET A 99 -2.89 -16.12 -24.25
C MET A 99 -2.99 -14.76 -23.54
N ALA A 100 -2.55 -14.65 -22.29
CA ALA A 100 -2.53 -13.40 -21.57
C ALA A 100 -1.60 -12.34 -22.20
N LEU A 101 -0.65 -12.76 -23.05
CA LEU A 101 0.23 -11.88 -23.83
C LEU A 101 -0.12 -11.91 -25.34
N ASP A 102 -1.39 -12.15 -25.69
CA ASP A 102 -1.90 -12.16 -27.05
C ASP A 102 -1.23 -13.16 -28.00
N ARG A 103 -0.70 -14.28 -27.47
CA ARG A 103 -0.06 -15.33 -28.25
C ARG A 103 -0.94 -16.58 -28.32
N PRO A 104 -0.96 -17.28 -29.47
CA PRO A 104 -1.64 -18.55 -29.55
C PRO A 104 -1.11 -19.56 -28.50
N PRO A 105 -1.99 -20.29 -27.79
CA PRO A 105 -1.59 -21.12 -26.66
C PRO A 105 -0.63 -22.27 -27.02
N VAL A 106 -0.84 -22.89 -28.18
CA VAL A 106 -0.04 -24.05 -28.64
C VAL A 106 1.09 -23.61 -29.57
N SER A 107 0.75 -22.91 -30.66
CA SER A 107 1.67 -22.56 -31.75
C SER A 107 2.40 -21.21 -31.51
N GLY A 108 1.99 -20.42 -30.53
CA GLY A 108 2.64 -19.14 -30.22
C GLY A 108 4.06 -19.33 -29.70
N PRO A 109 4.95 -18.35 -30.01
CA PRO A 109 6.33 -18.38 -29.48
C PRO A 109 6.32 -18.33 -27.95
N ALA A 110 7.32 -18.94 -27.33
CA ALA A 110 7.53 -18.86 -25.88
C ALA A 110 7.65 -17.40 -25.41
N LEU A 111 7.26 -17.15 -24.16
CA LEU A 111 7.50 -15.87 -23.48
C LEU A 111 8.98 -15.74 -23.09
N CYS A 112 9.36 -14.64 -22.44
CA CYS A 112 10.76 -14.42 -22.08
C CYS A 112 11.23 -15.38 -20.98
N SER A 113 12.51 -15.70 -20.99
CA SER A 113 13.15 -16.57 -19.98
C SER A 113 13.50 -15.78 -18.71
N GLN A 114 13.72 -16.53 -17.61
CA GLN A 114 14.15 -15.97 -16.33
C GLN A 114 15.36 -15.02 -16.44
N PRO A 115 16.46 -15.35 -17.17
CA PRO A 115 17.57 -14.41 -17.29
C PRO A 115 17.19 -13.09 -17.98
N THR A 116 16.17 -13.09 -18.83
CA THR A 116 15.67 -11.87 -19.46
C THR A 116 14.87 -11.04 -18.46
N VAL A 117 13.99 -11.66 -17.68
CA VAL A 117 13.26 -11.00 -16.59
C VAL A 117 14.23 -10.36 -15.60
N SER A 118 15.20 -11.13 -15.09
CA SER A 118 16.19 -10.64 -14.12
C SER A 118 16.99 -9.45 -14.65
N ARG A 119 17.40 -9.45 -15.92
CA ARG A 119 18.08 -8.30 -16.50
C ARG A 119 17.20 -7.04 -16.53
N ILE A 120 15.93 -7.18 -16.78
CA ILE A 120 15.01 -6.05 -16.83
C ILE A 120 14.66 -5.56 -15.41
N GLU A 121 14.47 -6.45 -14.44
CA GLU A 121 14.27 -6.08 -13.04
C GLU A 121 15.46 -5.27 -12.48
N ASN A 122 16.68 -5.59 -12.91
CA ASN A 122 17.89 -4.88 -12.51
C ASN A 122 18.28 -3.70 -13.44
N LEU A 123 17.46 -3.38 -14.45
CA LEU A 123 17.77 -2.32 -15.41
C LEU A 123 17.53 -0.92 -14.86
N ALA A 124 16.49 -0.75 -14.04
CA ALA A 124 15.98 0.54 -13.64
C ALA A 124 17.00 1.38 -12.86
N ARG A 125 17.34 2.55 -13.36
CA ARG A 125 18.14 3.56 -12.66
C ARG A 125 17.26 4.35 -11.69
N ARG A 126 17.88 4.99 -10.71
CA ARG A 126 17.18 5.79 -9.70
C ARG A 126 16.19 6.82 -10.30
N THR A 127 16.57 7.48 -11.37
CA THR A 127 15.71 8.45 -12.08
C THR A 127 14.52 7.80 -12.74
N GLU A 128 14.67 6.58 -13.22
CA GLU A 128 13.60 5.78 -13.84
C GLU A 128 12.62 5.26 -12.79
N LEU A 129 13.14 4.82 -11.63
CA LEU A 129 12.29 4.47 -10.48
C LEU A 129 11.40 5.65 -10.02
N TYR A 130 11.91 6.89 -10.07
CA TYR A 130 11.09 8.06 -9.80
C TYR A 130 10.00 8.27 -10.85
N ARG A 131 10.29 8.08 -12.14
CA ARG A 131 9.28 8.15 -13.21
C ARG A 131 8.22 7.05 -13.04
N MET A 132 8.64 5.83 -12.65
CA MET A 132 7.70 4.75 -12.34
C MET A 132 6.80 5.11 -11.16
N ALA A 133 7.32 5.74 -10.11
CA ALA A 133 6.52 6.24 -9.00
C ALA A 133 5.53 7.33 -9.45
N GLU A 134 5.93 8.24 -10.33
CA GLU A 134 5.04 9.25 -10.93
C GLU A 134 3.95 8.59 -11.78
N ALA A 135 4.29 7.58 -12.59
CA ALA A 135 3.32 6.82 -13.37
C ALA A 135 2.28 6.09 -12.50
N MET A 136 2.68 5.60 -11.32
CA MET A 136 1.76 5.03 -10.33
C MET A 136 0.82 6.09 -9.74
N LEU A 137 1.33 7.29 -9.46
CA LEU A 137 0.52 8.42 -9.00
C LEU A 137 -0.45 8.90 -10.08
N ASP A 138 -0.04 8.91 -11.34
CA ASP A 138 -0.93 9.19 -12.47
C ASP A 138 -2.05 8.16 -12.57
N LEU A 139 -1.71 6.87 -12.46
CA LEU A 139 -2.71 5.79 -12.46
C LEU A 139 -3.72 5.96 -11.32
N TYR A 140 -3.24 6.31 -10.12
CA TYR A 140 -4.10 6.61 -8.99
C TYR A 140 -5.05 7.78 -9.31
N CYS A 141 -4.53 8.89 -9.83
CA CYS A 141 -5.34 10.05 -10.19
C CYS A 141 -6.36 9.71 -11.32
N ASP A 142 -5.96 8.96 -12.32
CA ASP A 142 -6.82 8.52 -13.43
C ASP A 142 -7.95 7.59 -12.97
N SER A 143 -7.81 6.94 -11.81
CA SER A 143 -8.83 6.05 -11.25
C SER A 143 -10.10 6.77 -10.77
N PHE A 144 -10.08 8.10 -10.72
CA PHE A 144 -11.23 8.90 -10.28
C PHE A 144 -12.09 9.36 -11.44
N PRO A 145 -13.34 8.88 -11.58
CA PRO A 145 -14.26 9.34 -12.62
C PRO A 145 -14.69 10.80 -12.42
N VAL A 146 -14.59 11.31 -11.18
CA VAL A 146 -14.90 12.69 -10.83
C VAL A 146 -13.82 13.18 -9.86
N VAL A 147 -13.38 14.41 -10.03
CA VAL A 147 -12.35 15.05 -9.17
C VAL A 147 -12.81 15.00 -7.70
N PRO A 148 -12.02 14.40 -6.81
CA PRO A 148 -12.40 14.27 -5.41
C PRO A 148 -12.29 15.62 -4.68
N HIS A 149 -13.25 15.92 -3.82
CA HIS A 149 -13.19 17.10 -2.95
C HIS A 149 -12.25 16.92 -1.76
N HIS A 150 -12.11 15.68 -1.29
CA HIS A 150 -11.29 15.34 -0.14
C HIS A 150 -10.67 13.97 -0.31
N LEU A 151 -9.38 13.87 -0.03
CA LEU A 151 -8.62 12.62 0.04
C LEU A 151 -8.04 12.42 1.44
N THR A 152 -8.11 11.22 1.96
CA THR A 152 -7.32 10.83 3.14
C THR A 152 -6.30 9.80 2.67
N LEU A 153 -5.04 10.07 2.92
CA LEU A 153 -3.91 9.21 2.58
C LEU A 153 -3.42 8.55 3.87
N ASP A 154 -3.52 7.23 3.90
CA ASP A 154 -3.03 6.39 4.98
C ASP A 154 -1.60 5.98 4.68
N LEU A 155 -0.70 6.32 5.59
CA LEU A 155 0.71 5.96 5.52
C LEU A 155 0.95 4.83 6.51
N ASP A 156 1.54 3.75 6.03
CA ASP A 156 1.97 2.63 6.87
C ASP A 156 3.24 2.00 6.32
N GLU A 157 3.90 1.21 7.14
CA GLU A 157 5.08 0.47 6.77
C GLU A 157 4.90 -1.01 7.13
N SER A 158 5.32 -1.87 6.23
CA SER A 158 5.28 -3.32 6.41
C SER A 158 6.70 -3.88 6.40
N PHE A 159 6.99 -4.85 7.27
CA PHE A 159 8.29 -5.50 7.24
C PHE A 159 8.26 -6.70 6.28
N ASP A 160 9.04 -6.60 5.22
CA ASP A 160 9.23 -7.67 4.24
C ASP A 160 10.50 -8.45 4.57
N ARG A 161 10.32 -9.66 5.09
CA ARG A 161 11.43 -10.57 5.38
C ARG A 161 12.13 -11.00 4.09
N VAL A 162 13.45 -10.99 4.12
CA VAL A 162 14.27 -11.44 3.00
C VAL A 162 14.78 -12.85 3.23
N HIS A 163 14.58 -13.71 2.25
CA HIS A 163 15.17 -15.03 2.19
C HIS A 163 16.40 -15.01 1.30
N GLY A 164 17.60 -15.12 1.89
CA GLY A 164 18.85 -15.06 1.17
C GLY A 164 19.60 -13.72 1.29
N GLU A 165 20.59 -13.50 0.40
CA GLU A 165 21.51 -12.34 0.46
C GLU A 165 21.14 -11.25 -0.54
N GLN A 166 19.93 -10.72 -0.47
CA GLN A 166 19.51 -9.61 -1.33
C GLN A 166 20.30 -8.34 -1.01
N GLU A 167 20.68 -7.62 -2.07
CA GLU A 167 21.36 -6.34 -1.96
C GLU A 167 20.48 -5.32 -1.20
N LEU A 168 21.12 -4.48 -0.39
CA LEU A 168 20.46 -3.45 0.43
C LEU A 168 19.49 -3.96 1.52
N ARG A 169 19.41 -5.27 1.76
CA ARG A 169 18.71 -5.77 2.94
C ARG A 169 19.37 -5.21 4.20
N LYS A 170 18.58 -5.02 5.26
CA LYS A 170 19.08 -4.54 6.55
C LYS A 170 18.47 -5.33 7.70
N PHE A 171 19.26 -5.55 8.75
CA PHE A 171 18.75 -6.15 9.97
C PHE A 171 17.87 -5.15 10.71
N ASN A 172 16.67 -5.59 11.11
CA ASN A 172 15.74 -4.81 11.89
C ASN A 172 15.58 -5.45 13.27
N ALA A 173 16.07 -4.76 14.31
CA ALA A 173 16.07 -5.30 15.66
C ALA A 173 14.66 -5.48 16.28
N TYR A 174 13.65 -4.78 15.78
CA TYR A 174 12.27 -4.95 16.26
C TYR A 174 11.66 -6.28 15.79
N TYR A 175 11.94 -6.64 14.53
CA TYR A 175 11.48 -7.90 13.93
C TYR A 175 12.46 -9.05 14.11
N ASP A 176 13.67 -8.76 14.65
CA ASP A 176 14.78 -9.71 14.82
C ASP A 176 15.14 -10.47 13.54
N ASP A 177 15.11 -9.75 12.39
CA ASP A 177 15.33 -10.37 11.09
C ASP A 177 15.88 -9.39 10.04
N TRP A 178 16.36 -9.95 8.92
CA TRP A 178 16.83 -9.22 7.76
C TRP A 178 15.68 -8.98 6.78
N GLY A 179 15.56 -7.77 6.27
CA GLY A 179 14.48 -7.44 5.34
C GLY A 179 14.53 -6.04 4.79
N PHE A 180 13.38 -5.65 4.27
CA PHE A 180 13.05 -4.30 3.83
C PHE A 180 11.87 -3.77 4.68
N LEU A 181 11.72 -2.45 4.69
CA LEU A 181 10.60 -1.78 5.37
C LEU A 181 9.95 -0.79 4.39
N PRO A 182 9.23 -1.28 3.37
CA PRO A 182 8.55 -0.42 2.43
C PRO A 182 7.51 0.47 3.12
N ILE A 183 7.34 1.67 2.59
CA ILE A 183 6.23 2.56 2.96
C ILE A 183 5.15 2.43 1.90
N HIS A 184 3.95 2.11 2.35
CA HIS A 184 2.74 2.03 1.54
C HIS A 184 1.84 3.24 1.82
N ILE A 185 1.27 3.79 0.77
CA ILE A 185 0.28 4.87 0.87
C ILE A 185 -0.98 4.39 0.18
N PHE A 186 -2.08 4.36 0.93
CA PHE A 186 -3.41 4.01 0.42
C PHE A 186 -4.41 5.14 0.66
N ASP A 187 -5.48 5.16 -0.10
CA ASP A 187 -6.63 5.99 0.23
C ASP A 187 -7.65 5.24 1.09
N THR A 188 -8.65 5.94 1.62
CA THR A 188 -9.70 5.33 2.46
C THR A 188 -10.57 4.31 1.72
N SER A 189 -10.58 4.32 0.39
CA SER A 189 -11.27 3.31 -0.43
C SER A 189 -10.43 2.04 -0.60
N GLY A 190 -9.15 2.09 -0.19
CA GLY A 190 -8.18 1.02 -0.31
C GLY A 190 -7.48 0.97 -1.67
N ARG A 191 -7.47 2.07 -2.41
CA ARG A 191 -6.66 2.19 -3.62
C ARG A 191 -5.22 2.44 -3.21
N LEU A 192 -4.31 1.70 -3.80
CA LEU A 192 -2.88 1.98 -3.67
C LEU A 192 -2.57 3.32 -4.35
N VAL A 193 -1.97 4.23 -3.61
CA VAL A 193 -1.47 5.51 -4.11
C VAL A 193 -0.02 5.36 -4.54
N LEU A 194 0.81 4.80 -3.65
CA LEU A 194 2.22 4.55 -3.92
C LEU A 194 2.76 3.52 -2.92
N SER A 195 3.71 2.70 -3.39
CA SER A 195 4.54 1.84 -2.56
C SER A 195 6.01 2.15 -2.86
N VAL A 196 6.81 2.35 -1.82
CA VAL A 196 8.24 2.67 -1.96
C VAL A 196 9.06 1.68 -1.16
N LEU A 197 9.80 0.84 -1.87
CA LEU A 197 10.76 -0.08 -1.25
C LEU A 197 11.92 0.71 -0.64
N ARG A 198 12.30 0.32 0.58
CA ARG A 198 13.40 0.94 1.33
C ARG A 198 14.03 -0.04 2.30
N GLU A 199 15.24 0.29 2.78
CA GLU A 199 15.92 -0.51 3.81
C GLU A 199 15.05 -0.67 5.08
N ALA A 200 15.27 -1.77 5.81
CA ALA A 200 14.56 -2.08 7.05
C ALA A 200 15.01 -1.21 8.25
N ALA A 201 15.16 0.09 8.04
CA ALA A 201 15.44 1.05 9.10
C ALA A 201 14.23 1.96 9.30
N THR A 202 13.96 2.40 10.52
CA THR A 202 12.93 3.41 10.81
C THR A 202 13.18 4.68 9.98
N PRO A 203 12.20 5.15 9.20
CA PRO A 203 12.38 6.31 8.36
C PRO A 203 12.57 7.58 9.19
N SER A 204 13.48 8.45 8.76
CA SER A 204 13.64 9.76 9.38
C SER A 204 12.48 10.69 8.99
N GLY A 205 12.16 11.68 9.84
CA GLY A 205 11.13 12.67 9.54
C GLY A 205 11.38 13.44 8.24
N ARG A 206 12.65 13.67 7.86
CA ARG A 206 13.04 14.28 6.57
C ARG A 206 12.75 13.37 5.38
N GLU A 207 12.97 12.08 5.53
CA GLU A 207 12.67 11.08 4.49
C GLU A 207 11.16 10.99 4.25
N ILE A 208 10.38 10.85 5.32
CA ILE A 208 8.91 10.85 5.27
C ILE A 208 8.41 12.14 4.61
N LEU A 209 8.91 13.30 5.04
CA LEU A 209 8.54 14.59 4.47
C LEU A 209 8.82 14.67 2.97
N THR A 210 9.97 14.16 2.52
CA THR A 210 10.35 14.16 1.10
C THR A 210 9.37 13.32 0.27
N LEU A 211 9.03 12.14 0.77
CA LEU A 211 8.05 11.25 0.13
C LEU A 211 6.67 11.91 0.07
N VAL A 212 6.16 12.37 1.20
CA VAL A 212 4.83 12.97 1.30
C VAL A 212 4.70 14.22 0.43
N LYS A 213 5.74 15.07 0.39
CA LYS A 213 5.77 16.25 -0.51
C LYS A 213 5.58 15.86 -1.98
N ARG A 214 6.28 14.84 -2.45
CA ARG A 214 6.17 14.40 -3.84
C ARG A 214 4.75 13.91 -4.15
N VAL A 215 4.21 13.04 -3.30
CA VAL A 215 2.86 12.50 -3.47
C VAL A 215 1.80 13.60 -3.47
N VAL A 216 1.85 14.48 -2.48
CA VAL A 216 0.87 15.56 -2.34
C VAL A 216 0.96 16.56 -3.48
N ASN A 217 2.17 16.96 -3.88
CA ASN A 217 2.35 17.91 -4.97
C ASN A 217 1.82 17.32 -6.29
N HIS A 218 2.16 16.07 -6.60
CA HIS A 218 1.66 15.39 -7.80
C HIS A 218 0.13 15.30 -7.81
N ILE A 219 -0.50 14.93 -6.69
CA ILE A 219 -1.96 14.92 -6.57
C ILE A 219 -2.55 16.32 -6.75
N ARG A 220 -1.92 17.37 -6.21
CA ARG A 220 -2.38 18.77 -6.34
C ARG A 220 -2.21 19.32 -7.75
N GLU A 221 -1.24 18.88 -8.52
CA GLU A 221 -1.11 19.21 -9.94
C GLU A 221 -2.31 18.70 -10.73
N ARG A 222 -2.80 17.52 -10.42
CA ARG A 222 -3.97 16.92 -11.07
C ARG A 222 -5.29 17.43 -10.47
N PHE A 223 -5.33 17.67 -9.17
CA PHE A 223 -6.50 18.09 -8.39
C PHE A 223 -6.20 19.33 -7.54
N PRO A 224 -6.10 20.54 -8.11
CA PRO A 224 -5.60 21.73 -7.41
C PRO A 224 -6.42 22.16 -6.18
N ARG A 225 -7.71 21.80 -6.13
CA ARG A 225 -8.64 22.19 -5.05
C ARG A 225 -8.92 21.08 -4.04
N VAL A 226 -8.27 19.93 -4.18
CA VAL A 226 -8.50 18.80 -3.29
C VAL A 226 -8.00 19.10 -1.87
N ARG A 227 -8.81 18.82 -0.88
CA ARG A 227 -8.36 18.81 0.52
C ARG A 227 -7.74 17.46 0.83
N ILE A 228 -6.51 17.48 1.29
CA ILE A 228 -5.77 16.24 1.59
C ILE A 228 -5.56 16.15 3.09
N ARG A 229 -5.82 14.98 3.63
CA ARG A 229 -5.53 14.59 5.01
C ARG A 229 -4.52 13.45 5.00
N LEU A 230 -3.49 13.59 5.81
CA LEU A 230 -2.54 12.52 6.10
C LEU A 230 -2.95 11.79 7.37
N ARG A 231 -2.86 10.48 7.36
CA ARG A 231 -3.13 9.64 8.52
C ARG A 231 -2.05 8.56 8.60
N GLY A 232 -1.56 8.29 9.81
CA GLY A 232 -0.51 7.30 10.04
C GLY A 232 -0.37 7.00 11.52
N ASP A 233 0.51 6.08 11.84
CA ASP A 233 0.83 5.75 13.22
C ASP A 233 1.76 6.80 13.87
N SER A 234 2.40 6.44 14.98
CA SER A 234 3.27 7.35 15.73
C SER A 234 4.61 7.67 15.03
N HIS A 235 5.04 6.85 14.08
CA HIS A 235 6.26 7.11 13.30
C HIS A 235 6.10 8.35 12.41
N TYR A 236 4.87 8.61 11.93
CA TYR A 236 4.56 9.76 11.07
C TYR A 236 4.33 11.07 11.84
N ALA A 237 4.25 11.03 13.18
CA ALA A 237 4.13 12.22 14.02
C ALA A 237 5.45 13.02 14.13
N CYS A 238 6.15 13.20 13.03
CA CYS A 238 7.42 13.90 12.96
C CYS A 238 7.23 15.42 12.93
N PRO A 239 8.05 16.21 13.63
CA PRO A 239 7.95 17.68 13.63
C PRO A 239 7.99 18.27 12.23
N GLU A 240 8.84 17.74 11.36
CA GLU A 240 9.02 18.20 9.98
C GLU A 240 7.74 18.03 9.15
N VAL A 241 7.10 16.85 9.27
CA VAL A 241 5.87 16.53 8.54
C VAL A 241 4.71 17.39 9.04
N MET A 242 4.52 17.45 10.36
CA MET A 242 3.43 18.23 10.96
C MET A 242 3.54 19.73 10.64
N SER A 243 4.75 20.30 10.78
CA SER A 243 5.00 21.71 10.47
C SER A 243 4.76 22.04 9.00
N TRP A 244 5.15 21.13 8.11
CA TRP A 244 4.88 21.30 6.69
C TRP A 244 3.38 21.20 6.37
N CYS A 245 2.66 20.28 6.97
CA CYS A 245 1.20 20.19 6.82
C CYS A 245 0.51 21.49 7.24
N GLU A 246 0.89 22.03 8.39
CA GLU A 246 0.36 23.29 8.91
C GLU A 246 0.66 24.47 7.96
N ALA A 247 1.89 24.56 7.45
CA ALA A 247 2.30 25.61 6.53
C ALA A 247 1.62 25.55 5.16
N THR A 248 1.17 24.36 4.73
CA THR A 248 0.59 24.13 3.39
C THR A 248 -0.91 23.84 3.39
N GLY A 249 -1.56 23.98 4.56
CA GLY A 249 -3.00 23.78 4.70
C GLY A 249 -3.46 22.32 4.54
N LEU A 250 -2.55 21.37 4.80
CA LEU A 250 -2.90 19.95 4.86
C LEU A 250 -3.47 19.60 6.22
N GLU A 251 -4.45 18.72 6.24
CA GLU A 251 -4.94 18.11 7.46
C GLU A 251 -4.07 16.90 7.84
N TYR A 252 -3.92 16.63 9.14
CA TYR A 252 -3.29 15.40 9.59
C TYR A 252 -3.93 14.84 10.87
N ILE A 253 -3.83 13.52 11.04
CA ILE A 253 -4.13 12.77 12.27
C ILE A 253 -3.09 11.66 12.39
N PHE A 254 -2.17 11.80 13.34
CA PHE A 254 -1.14 10.80 13.57
C PHE A 254 -1.27 10.18 14.96
N GLY A 255 -0.93 8.91 15.10
CA GLY A 255 -0.63 8.33 16.39
C GLY A 255 0.44 9.14 17.11
N LEU A 256 0.47 9.09 18.42
CA LEU A 256 1.51 9.74 19.21
C LEU A 256 1.94 8.79 20.32
N SER A 257 3.24 8.49 20.38
CA SER A 257 3.80 7.65 21.41
C SER A 257 3.64 8.27 22.80
N GLY A 258 3.22 7.48 23.77
CA GLY A 258 3.06 7.90 25.15
C GLY A 258 4.41 8.26 25.79
N ASN A 259 4.39 9.25 26.68
CA ASN A 259 5.53 9.60 27.52
C ASN A 259 5.07 10.11 28.90
N ALA A 260 5.98 10.28 29.83
CA ALA A 260 5.67 10.70 31.20
C ALA A 260 4.88 12.03 31.27
N THR A 261 5.18 12.99 30.41
CA THR A 261 4.47 14.26 30.32
C THR A 261 3.02 14.10 29.89
N LEU A 262 2.75 13.26 28.91
CA LEU A 262 1.40 12.96 28.46
C LEU A 262 0.64 12.14 29.50
N ALA A 263 1.28 11.13 30.11
CA ALA A 263 0.71 10.32 31.17
C ALA A 263 0.25 11.19 32.37
N ALA A 264 1.08 12.12 32.82
CA ALA A 264 0.71 13.04 33.91
C ALA A 264 -0.55 13.88 33.56
N ARG A 265 -0.74 14.25 32.27
CA ARG A 265 -1.93 15.00 31.82
C ARG A 265 -3.23 14.20 31.94
N VAL A 266 -3.18 12.88 31.88
CA VAL A 266 -4.38 12.00 31.84
C VAL A 266 -4.57 11.17 33.10
N GLN A 267 -3.62 11.14 34.03
CA GLN A 267 -3.61 10.33 35.24
C GLN A 267 -4.93 10.36 36.02
N ALA A 268 -5.49 11.57 36.24
CA ALA A 268 -6.77 11.73 36.93
C ALA A 268 -7.95 11.16 36.11
N LEU A 269 -7.87 11.12 34.78
CA LEU A 269 -8.88 10.52 33.92
C LEU A 269 -8.75 8.99 33.94
N GLU A 270 -7.54 8.47 33.95
CA GLU A 270 -7.23 7.03 34.05
C GLU A 270 -7.80 6.48 35.37
N ALA A 271 -7.44 7.09 36.49
CA ALA A 271 -7.93 6.69 37.80
C ALA A 271 -9.48 6.67 37.88
N ARG A 272 -10.13 7.72 37.39
CA ARG A 272 -11.61 7.79 37.36
C ARG A 272 -12.23 6.79 36.40
N THR A 273 -11.58 6.49 35.27
CA THR A 273 -12.10 5.54 34.29
C THR A 273 -11.99 4.11 34.82
N GLY A 274 -10.83 3.76 35.46
CA GLY A 274 -10.61 2.49 36.09
C GLY A 274 -11.57 2.24 37.26
N ALA A 275 -11.73 3.22 38.16
CA ALA A 275 -12.67 3.10 39.29
C ALA A 275 -14.11 2.90 38.81
N ARG A 276 -14.55 3.63 37.76
CA ARG A 276 -15.91 3.47 37.21
C ARG A 276 -16.08 2.13 36.50
N TYR A 277 -15.04 1.61 35.84
CA TYR A 277 -15.08 0.28 35.26
C TYR A 277 -15.20 -0.78 36.35
N ALA A 278 -14.37 -0.72 37.39
CA ALA A 278 -14.42 -1.64 38.54
C ALA A 278 -15.79 -1.63 39.23
N ALA A 279 -16.38 -0.46 39.45
CA ALA A 279 -17.72 -0.34 40.06
C ALA A 279 -18.81 -0.99 39.19
N ARG A 280 -18.70 -0.95 37.86
CA ARG A 280 -19.62 -1.65 36.97
C ARG A 280 -19.42 -3.16 36.95
N CYS A 281 -18.16 -3.61 37.02
CA CYS A 281 -17.81 -5.04 37.09
C CYS A 281 -18.35 -5.71 38.36
N ALA A 282 -18.49 -4.96 39.46
CA ALA A 282 -19.09 -5.46 40.69
C ALA A 282 -20.59 -5.77 40.59
N ALA A 283 -21.27 -5.16 39.62
CA ALA A 283 -22.71 -5.35 39.37
C ALA A 283 -23.03 -6.39 38.29
N GLU A 284 -22.18 -6.48 37.25
CA GLU A 284 -22.30 -7.43 36.13
C GLU A 284 -20.93 -7.81 35.58
N PRO A 285 -20.69 -9.10 35.16
CA PRO A 285 -19.41 -9.49 34.54
C PRO A 285 -19.17 -8.71 33.25
N PRO A 286 -17.96 -8.18 33.02
CA PRO A 286 -17.71 -7.20 31.98
C PRO A 286 -17.63 -7.82 30.58
N LYS A 287 -18.61 -7.51 29.75
CA LYS A 287 -18.54 -7.74 28.29
C LYS A 287 -18.20 -6.46 27.50
N PHE A 288 -17.82 -5.37 28.18
CA PHE A 288 -17.64 -4.07 27.53
C PHE A 288 -16.32 -3.41 27.96
N LYS A 289 -15.80 -2.55 27.10
CA LYS A 289 -14.68 -1.66 27.41
C LYS A 289 -15.21 -0.25 27.66
N LEU A 290 -14.77 0.40 28.75
CA LEU A 290 -15.18 1.77 29.08
C LEU A 290 -14.17 2.75 28.48
N ARG A 291 -14.59 3.61 27.55
CA ARG A 291 -13.73 4.60 26.90
C ARG A 291 -14.06 6.01 27.35
N ARG A 292 -13.00 6.82 27.55
CA ARG A 292 -13.06 8.24 27.84
C ARG A 292 -12.02 8.97 27.01
N TYR A 293 -12.32 10.22 26.69
CA TYR A 293 -11.46 11.04 25.84
C TYR A 293 -11.09 12.32 26.56
N LYS A 294 -9.83 12.75 26.40
CA LYS A 294 -9.35 14.04 26.85
C LYS A 294 -8.70 14.76 25.68
N ASP A 295 -9.07 16.03 25.51
CA ASP A 295 -8.59 16.92 24.49
C ASP A 295 -7.76 18.03 25.16
N PHE A 296 -6.55 18.27 24.71
CA PHE A 296 -5.67 19.29 25.29
C PHE A 296 -4.59 19.74 24.30
N GLN A 297 -4.05 20.93 24.54
CA GLN A 297 -2.87 21.41 23.83
C GLN A 297 -1.60 20.88 24.50
N GLY A 298 -0.67 20.38 23.69
CA GLY A 298 0.60 19.87 24.14
C GLY A 298 1.74 20.21 23.18
N GLY A 299 2.96 20.07 23.65
CA GLY A 299 4.15 20.32 22.85
C GLY A 299 5.30 19.39 23.28
N ALA A 300 6.30 19.27 22.43
CA ALA A 300 7.57 18.62 22.70
C ALA A 300 8.71 19.61 22.41
N LYS A 301 9.90 19.35 22.95
CA LYS A 301 11.08 20.22 22.72
C LYS A 301 11.43 20.38 21.24
N SER A 302 11.13 19.36 20.44
CA SER A 302 11.37 19.33 18.99
C SER A 302 10.26 20.03 18.17
N TRP A 303 9.14 20.41 18.78
CA TRP A 303 8.01 21.03 18.08
C TRP A 303 8.16 22.55 18.06
N ASN A 304 7.84 23.14 16.91
CA ASN A 304 7.85 24.61 16.73
C ASN A 304 6.62 25.32 17.34
N CYS A 305 5.56 24.57 17.65
CA CYS A 305 4.33 25.09 18.26
C CYS A 305 3.64 24.04 19.10
N THR A 306 2.65 24.46 19.89
CA THR A 306 1.74 23.52 20.57
C THR A 306 0.72 22.97 19.60
N ARG A 307 0.35 21.72 19.77
CA ARG A 307 -0.59 21.01 18.91
C ARG A 307 -1.70 20.36 19.72
N ARG A 308 -2.83 20.16 19.08
CA ARG A 308 -3.96 19.45 19.67
C ARG A 308 -3.65 17.98 19.84
N ILE A 309 -3.73 17.49 21.07
CA ILE A 309 -3.53 16.09 21.43
C ILE A 309 -4.83 15.54 22.00
N ILE A 310 -5.22 14.37 21.52
CA ILE A 310 -6.39 13.65 22.03
C ILE A 310 -5.91 12.33 22.65
N ALA A 311 -6.23 12.15 23.92
CA ALA A 311 -6.00 10.90 24.63
C ALA A 311 -7.29 10.08 24.65
N ARG A 312 -7.21 8.79 24.30
CA ARG A 312 -8.23 7.78 24.56
C ARG A 312 -7.79 6.95 25.76
N VAL A 313 -8.52 7.02 26.84
CA VAL A 313 -8.38 6.15 28.02
C VAL A 313 -9.43 5.05 27.91
N GLU A 314 -8.99 3.81 27.89
CA GLU A 314 -9.84 2.62 27.81
C GLU A 314 -9.58 1.75 29.01
N ALA A 315 -10.63 1.43 29.79
CA ALA A 315 -10.59 0.46 30.88
C ALA A 315 -11.28 -0.83 30.45
N GLY A 316 -10.65 -1.96 30.66
CA GLY A 316 -11.10 -3.29 30.28
C GLY A 316 -10.58 -4.35 31.24
N PRO A 317 -10.78 -5.67 30.95
CA PRO A 317 -10.34 -6.77 31.81
C PRO A 317 -8.83 -6.73 32.10
N ASP A 318 -8.04 -6.28 31.13
CA ASP A 318 -6.58 -6.23 31.21
C ASP A 318 -6.04 -4.95 31.88
N GLY A 319 -6.95 -4.13 32.45
CA GLY A 319 -6.59 -2.87 33.10
C GLY A 319 -6.95 -1.63 32.30
N VAL A 320 -6.15 -0.57 32.47
CA VAL A 320 -6.34 0.72 31.79
C VAL A 320 -5.25 0.90 30.73
N ASP A 321 -5.67 1.08 29.47
CA ASP A 321 -4.82 1.43 28.32
C ASP A 321 -5.09 2.87 27.87
N THR A 322 -4.02 3.63 27.63
CA THR A 322 -4.12 5.00 27.14
C THR A 322 -3.30 5.19 25.88
N ARG A 323 -3.97 5.65 24.82
CA ARG A 323 -3.35 5.95 23.54
C ARG A 323 -3.60 7.41 23.15
N TYR A 324 -2.67 7.98 22.41
CA TYR A 324 -2.69 9.38 22.03
C TYR A 324 -2.68 9.53 20.51
N ILE A 325 -3.30 10.60 20.05
CA ILE A 325 -3.16 11.10 18.67
C ILE A 325 -2.86 12.59 18.70
N VAL A 326 -2.18 13.07 17.67
CA VAL A 326 -1.91 14.48 17.42
C VAL A 326 -2.57 14.90 16.10
N THR A 327 -3.13 16.12 16.05
CA THR A 327 -3.86 16.60 14.88
C THR A 327 -3.91 18.13 14.83
N ASN A 328 -4.03 18.69 13.63
CA ASN A 328 -4.35 20.10 13.41
C ASN A 328 -5.85 20.37 13.17
N LEU A 329 -6.69 19.34 13.21
CA LEU A 329 -8.14 19.50 13.04
C LEU A 329 -8.78 20.10 14.28
N THR A 330 -9.60 21.12 14.09
CA THR A 330 -10.25 21.88 15.18
C THR A 330 -11.76 21.67 15.28
N ASP A 331 -12.39 21.27 14.19
CA ASP A 331 -13.84 21.30 13.97
C ASP A 331 -14.65 20.15 14.55
N ARG A 332 -14.01 19.16 15.23
CA ARG A 332 -14.66 17.94 15.68
C ARG A 332 -14.39 17.63 17.16
N ARG A 333 -15.38 16.95 17.80
CA ARG A 333 -15.20 16.42 19.15
C ARG A 333 -14.13 15.34 19.18
N ALA A 334 -13.35 15.27 20.27
CA ALA A 334 -12.24 14.36 20.47
C ALA A 334 -12.59 12.89 20.16
N GLN A 335 -13.72 12.40 20.69
CA GLN A 335 -14.18 11.04 20.41
C GLN A 335 -14.41 10.80 18.92
N GLY A 336 -15.06 11.73 18.22
CA GLY A 336 -15.34 11.58 16.79
C GLY A 336 -14.08 11.62 15.92
N LEU A 337 -13.06 12.38 16.29
CA LEU A 337 -11.76 12.36 15.61
C LEU A 337 -11.04 11.05 15.85
N TYR A 338 -11.02 10.58 17.09
CA TYR A 338 -10.35 9.34 17.44
C TYR A 338 -11.05 8.12 16.80
N GLU A 339 -12.33 7.88 17.09
CA GLU A 339 -13.03 6.66 16.70
C GLU A 339 -13.40 6.63 15.21
N ARG A 340 -13.91 7.75 14.67
CA ARG A 340 -14.48 7.80 13.31
C ARG A 340 -13.50 8.28 12.24
N LYS A 341 -12.33 8.81 12.64
CA LYS A 341 -11.30 9.25 11.68
C LYS A 341 -10.00 8.49 11.86
N TYR A 342 -9.42 8.49 13.06
CA TYR A 342 -8.15 7.81 13.28
C TYR A 342 -8.26 6.29 13.22
N CYS A 343 -9.22 5.68 13.93
CA CYS A 343 -9.37 4.22 13.98
C CYS A 343 -9.74 3.58 12.64
N GLN A 344 -10.12 4.36 11.63
CA GLN A 344 -10.32 3.82 10.27
C GLN A 344 -8.99 3.41 9.60
N ARG A 345 -7.83 3.81 10.15
CA ARG A 345 -6.51 3.36 9.71
C ARG A 345 -6.39 1.83 9.74
N GLY A 346 -6.86 1.17 10.79
CA GLY A 346 -6.80 -0.29 10.92
C GLY A 346 -7.56 -1.08 9.85
N ARG A 347 -8.31 -0.43 8.96
CA ARG A 347 -8.86 -1.09 7.76
C ARG A 347 -7.79 -1.36 6.70
N MET A 348 -6.69 -0.60 6.72
CA MET A 348 -5.57 -0.77 5.84
C MET A 348 -4.72 -1.98 6.27
N GLU A 349 -4.41 -2.10 7.55
CA GLU A 349 -3.66 -3.22 8.13
C GLU A 349 -4.26 -4.60 7.76
N ASN A 350 -5.60 -4.68 7.68
CA ASN A 350 -6.30 -5.90 7.25
C ASN A 350 -6.22 -6.17 5.73
N ARG A 351 -5.60 -5.30 4.93
CA ARG A 351 -5.47 -5.45 3.47
C ARG A 351 -4.04 -5.75 3.05
N GLU A 352 -3.06 -5.48 3.92
CA GLU A 352 -1.65 -5.75 3.70
C GLU A 352 -1.27 -7.22 3.97
N CYS A 353 -2.07 -7.95 4.77
CA CYS A 353 -1.95 -9.38 5.00
C CYS A 353 -3.20 -10.09 4.47
N PRO A 354 -3.20 -10.64 3.25
CA PRO A 354 -4.07 -11.76 2.95
C PRO A 354 -3.59 -12.95 3.78
N ALA A 355 -4.50 -13.50 4.60
CA ALA A 355 -4.26 -14.69 5.40
C ALA A 355 -3.97 -15.92 4.53
#